data_ca9b40e011d6cfab26dfa5143352dc32
#
_entry.id   ca9b40e011d6cfab26dfa5143352dc32
#
_cell.length_a   1.000
_cell.length_b   1.000
_cell.length_c   1.000
_cell.angle_alpha   90.00
_cell.angle_beta   90.00
_cell.angle_gamma   90.00
#
_symmetry.space_group_name_H-M   'P 1'
#
loop_
_entity.id
_entity.type
_entity.pdbx_description
1 polymer ?
#
loop_
_entity_poly.entity_id
_entity_poly.type
_entity_poly.pdbx_seq_one_letter_code
_entity_poly.pdbx_strand_id
1 'polypeptide(L)'
;MEVVPLKNTLLQSVSYIIGNYIVDCGDGNAILKKAKENDIEIRGIFLTHCHQDHIYGIPKVMERFPNSKIYCSDMTHKGLLDDSLNLSYIMPEFSFPFTYNSNVVELTEGIHKIDDIIVEMIICNGHSNDCQSYIIEDNLFTGDAYIPFTKVFTKWPTSNKILAVESEQKLLHLANNRKLKIRPGHWQ
;
A
#
# COMPACT_ATOMS: atom_id res chain seq x y z
N MET A 1 12.97 1.36 12.78
CA MET A 1 12.81 2.68 12.06
C MET A 1 11.58 3.43 12.54
N GLU A 2 11.60 4.76 12.52
CA GLU A 2 10.40 5.56 12.77
C GLU A 2 9.40 5.36 11.63
N VAL A 3 8.11 5.26 11.98
CA VAL A 3 7.00 5.16 11.01
C VAL A 3 6.16 6.42 11.10
N VAL A 4 6.09 7.17 10.02
CA VAL A 4 5.35 8.44 9.94
C VAL A 4 4.07 8.23 9.13
N PRO A 5 2.88 8.21 9.77
CA PRO A 5 1.61 8.16 9.05
C PRO A 5 1.27 9.51 8.41
N LEU A 6 0.78 9.45 7.18
CA LEU A 6 0.31 10.62 6.43
C LEU A 6 -1.12 10.37 5.99
N LYS A 7 -2.04 11.21 6.49
CA LYS A 7 -3.44 11.15 6.09
C LYS A 7 -3.58 11.72 4.68
N ASN A 8 -4.10 10.91 3.78
CA ASN A 8 -4.34 11.30 2.40
C ASN A 8 -5.66 12.09 2.27
N THR A 9 -5.75 12.94 1.26
CA THR A 9 -6.95 13.75 0.99
C THR A 9 -8.11 12.88 0.50
N LEU A 10 -7.80 11.92 -0.39
CA LEU A 10 -8.80 11.04 -0.97
C LEU A 10 -9.21 9.95 0.03
N LEU A 11 -10.50 9.83 0.29
CA LEU A 11 -11.15 8.83 1.16
C LEU A 11 -10.51 8.67 2.55
N GLN A 12 -9.62 9.59 2.97
CA GLN A 12 -8.88 9.53 4.23
C GLN A 12 -8.02 8.27 4.38
N SER A 13 -7.56 7.71 3.25
CA SER A 13 -6.56 6.64 3.27
C SER A 13 -5.24 7.12 3.90
N VAL A 14 -4.37 6.21 4.25
CA VAL A 14 -3.11 6.50 4.94
C VAL A 14 -1.93 5.96 4.16
N SER A 15 -0.99 6.86 3.85
CA SER A 15 0.34 6.46 3.42
C SER A 15 1.31 6.50 4.61
N TYR A 16 2.32 5.65 4.62
CA TYR A 16 3.32 5.62 5.68
C TYR A 16 4.72 5.84 5.10
N ILE A 17 5.51 6.70 5.74
CA ILE A 17 6.95 6.76 5.48
C ILE A 17 7.65 5.91 6.55
N ILE A 18 8.53 5.02 6.12
CA ILE A 18 9.41 4.20 6.97
C ILE A 18 10.83 4.19 6.37
N GLY A 19 11.76 4.88 7.03
CA GLY A 19 13.10 5.13 6.47
C GLY A 19 13.01 5.81 5.11
N ASN A 20 13.60 5.21 4.09
CA ASN A 20 13.59 5.70 2.70
C ASN A 20 12.46 5.08 1.83
N TYR A 21 11.47 4.46 2.45
CA TYR A 21 10.38 3.79 1.75
C TYR A 21 9.02 4.36 2.14
N ILE A 22 8.04 4.14 1.27
CA ILE A 22 6.64 4.44 1.53
C ILE A 22 5.82 3.17 1.43
N VAL A 23 4.80 3.05 2.28
CA VAL A 23 3.73 2.06 2.11
C VAL A 23 2.47 2.81 1.76
N ASP A 24 1.91 2.50 0.61
CA ASP A 24 0.88 3.20 -0.15
C ASP A 24 1.25 4.65 -0.50
N CYS A 25 0.80 5.10 -1.65
CA CYS A 25 1.17 6.38 -2.23
C CYS A 25 -0.08 7.17 -2.61
N GLY A 26 -0.85 7.57 -1.62
CA GLY A 26 -2.06 8.35 -1.80
C GLY A 26 -1.76 9.82 -2.12
N ASP A 27 -1.53 10.69 -1.12
CA ASP A 27 -1.25 12.10 -1.36
C ASP A 27 0.24 12.37 -1.59
N GLY A 28 0.63 12.46 -2.86
CA GLY A 28 2.02 12.73 -3.24
C GLY A 28 2.55 14.07 -2.73
N ASN A 29 1.70 15.11 -2.57
CA ASN A 29 2.15 16.40 -2.03
C ASN A 29 2.47 16.28 -0.54
N ALA A 30 1.64 15.57 0.22
CA ALA A 30 1.88 15.32 1.64
C ALA A 30 3.18 14.52 1.85
N ILE A 31 3.38 13.48 1.03
CA ILE A 31 4.60 12.66 1.03
C ILE A 31 5.84 13.51 0.74
N LEU A 32 5.82 14.29 -0.36
CA LEU A 32 6.97 15.11 -0.77
C LEU A 32 7.29 16.21 0.24
N LYS A 33 6.26 16.84 0.83
CA LYS A 33 6.44 17.81 1.91
C LYS A 33 7.17 17.16 3.08
N LYS A 34 6.70 15.98 3.53
CA LYS A 34 7.30 15.28 4.67
C LYS A 34 8.70 14.76 4.38
N ALA A 35 8.94 14.26 3.17
CA ALA A 35 10.26 13.82 2.73
C ALA A 35 11.27 15.00 2.75
N LYS A 36 10.85 16.19 2.26
CA LYS A 36 11.67 17.39 2.29
C LYS A 36 11.97 17.87 3.71
N GLU A 37 10.98 17.88 4.60
CA GLU A 37 11.14 18.32 6.00
C GLU A 37 12.16 17.47 6.77
N ASN A 38 12.32 16.19 6.41
CA ASN A 38 13.18 15.25 7.12
C ASN A 38 14.40 14.79 6.30
N ASP A 39 14.68 15.45 5.17
CA ASP A 39 15.78 15.11 4.25
C ASP A 39 15.77 13.62 3.81
N ILE A 40 14.57 13.11 3.48
CA ILE A 40 14.37 11.72 3.07
C ILE A 40 14.43 11.62 1.55
N GLU A 41 15.28 10.75 1.03
CA GLU A 41 15.29 10.29 -0.35
C GLU A 41 14.44 9.03 -0.47
N ILE A 42 13.31 9.10 -1.16
CA ILE A 42 12.44 7.94 -1.36
C ILE A 42 13.07 6.99 -2.38
N ARG A 43 13.33 5.75 -1.97
CA ARG A 43 13.92 4.69 -2.79
C ARG A 43 12.88 3.69 -3.29
N GLY A 44 11.76 3.55 -2.57
CA GLY A 44 10.74 2.60 -2.98
C GLY A 44 9.37 2.85 -2.37
N ILE A 45 8.37 2.30 -3.06
CA ILE A 45 6.95 2.38 -2.73
C ILE A 45 6.43 0.95 -2.65
N PHE A 46 5.92 0.52 -1.50
CA PHE A 46 5.21 -0.74 -1.33
C PHE A 46 3.72 -0.48 -1.46
N LEU A 47 3.04 -1.15 -2.36
CA LEU A 47 1.59 -0.99 -2.54
C LEU A 47 0.85 -2.14 -1.89
N THR A 48 -0.09 -1.84 -1.00
CA THR A 48 -0.94 -2.87 -0.37
C THR A 48 -2.01 -3.39 -1.32
N HIS A 49 -2.47 -2.58 -2.26
CA HIS A 49 -3.38 -2.92 -3.35
C HIS A 49 -3.45 -1.74 -4.34
N CYS A 50 -4.19 -1.89 -5.44
CA CYS A 50 -4.20 -0.91 -6.52
C CYS A 50 -5.29 0.16 -6.43
N HIS A 51 -6.17 0.18 -5.40
CA HIS A 51 -7.24 1.17 -5.36
C HIS A 51 -6.72 2.60 -5.39
N GLN A 52 -7.46 3.46 -6.08
CA GLN A 52 -7.05 4.80 -6.45
C GLN A 52 -6.55 5.65 -5.29
N ASP A 53 -7.20 5.59 -4.15
CA ASP A 53 -6.85 6.37 -2.96
C ASP A 53 -5.53 5.94 -2.30
N HIS A 54 -4.99 4.78 -2.69
CA HIS A 54 -3.68 4.28 -2.28
C HIS A 54 -2.56 4.52 -3.30
N ILE A 55 -2.89 4.99 -4.52
CA ILE A 55 -1.92 5.09 -5.61
C ILE A 55 -1.83 6.46 -6.29
N TYR A 56 -2.82 7.36 -6.10
CA TYR A 56 -2.93 8.60 -6.90
C TYR A 56 -1.75 9.58 -6.74
N GLY A 57 -0.92 9.42 -5.73
CA GLY A 57 0.29 10.21 -5.50
C GLY A 57 1.52 9.71 -6.26
N ILE A 58 1.47 8.51 -6.86
CA ILE A 58 2.63 7.91 -7.56
C ILE A 58 3.26 8.88 -8.57
N PRO A 59 2.52 9.56 -9.47
CA PRO A 59 3.14 10.45 -10.45
C PRO A 59 3.99 11.54 -9.81
N LYS A 60 3.51 12.14 -8.73
CA LYS A 60 4.23 13.19 -8.01
C LYS A 60 5.53 12.69 -7.37
N VAL A 61 5.47 11.51 -6.75
CA VAL A 61 6.64 10.91 -6.10
C VAL A 61 7.66 10.49 -7.16
N MET A 62 7.21 9.87 -8.27
CA MET A 62 8.08 9.44 -9.37
C MET A 62 8.69 10.61 -10.14
N GLU A 63 8.00 11.74 -10.26
CA GLU A 63 8.56 12.98 -10.83
C GLU A 63 9.78 13.46 -10.02
N ARG A 64 9.70 13.39 -8.69
CA ARG A 64 10.77 13.85 -7.78
C ARG A 64 11.87 12.82 -7.58
N PHE A 65 11.50 11.53 -7.56
CA PHE A 65 12.39 10.40 -7.32
C PHE A 65 12.25 9.35 -8.43
N PRO A 66 12.70 9.64 -9.66
CA PRO A 66 12.44 8.79 -10.84
C PRO A 66 13.06 7.39 -10.78
N ASN A 67 14.05 7.18 -9.92
CA ASN A 67 14.71 5.90 -9.73
C ASN A 67 14.04 5.02 -8.66
N SER A 68 13.03 5.53 -7.94
CA SER A 68 12.29 4.76 -6.94
C SER A 68 11.68 3.51 -7.59
N LYS A 69 11.67 2.41 -6.82
CA LYS A 69 11.00 1.18 -7.24
C LYS A 69 9.59 1.11 -6.66
N ILE A 70 8.69 0.42 -7.37
CA ILE A 70 7.32 0.16 -6.94
C ILE A 70 7.22 -1.34 -6.71
N TYR A 71 7.07 -1.74 -5.44
CA TYR A 71 7.01 -3.12 -5.01
C TYR A 71 5.55 -3.53 -4.79
N CYS A 72 5.09 -4.55 -5.49
CA CYS A 72 3.72 -5.06 -5.38
C CYS A 72 3.62 -6.49 -5.93
N SER A 73 2.43 -7.13 -5.82
CA SER A 73 2.17 -8.38 -6.51
C SER A 73 1.95 -8.16 -8.01
N ASP A 74 2.00 -9.24 -8.79
CA ASP A 74 1.62 -9.23 -10.21
C ASP A 74 0.17 -8.78 -10.42
N MET A 75 -0.72 -9.13 -9.48
CA MET A 75 -2.14 -8.73 -9.53
C MET A 75 -2.31 -7.24 -9.29
N THR A 76 -1.60 -6.65 -8.33
CA THR A 76 -1.59 -5.20 -8.13
C THR A 76 -0.99 -4.49 -9.34
N HIS A 77 0.11 -5.01 -9.92
CA HIS A 77 0.70 -4.44 -11.12
C HIS A 77 -0.30 -4.40 -12.29
N LYS A 78 -1.05 -5.48 -12.52
CA LYS A 78 -2.14 -5.51 -13.51
C LYS A 78 -3.22 -4.47 -13.21
N GLY A 79 -3.57 -4.32 -11.92
CA GLY A 79 -4.53 -3.32 -11.46
C GLY A 79 -4.10 -1.88 -11.72
N LEU A 80 -2.80 -1.57 -11.62
CA LEU A 80 -2.27 -0.23 -11.95
C LEU A 80 -2.52 0.16 -13.42
N LEU A 81 -2.69 -0.81 -14.31
CA LEU A 81 -2.91 -0.63 -15.74
C LEU A 81 -4.38 -0.65 -16.15
N ASP A 82 -5.31 -0.89 -15.22
CA ASP A 82 -6.72 -1.11 -15.50
C ASP A 82 -7.60 -0.27 -14.56
N ASP A 83 -8.24 0.76 -15.10
CA ASP A 83 -9.11 1.69 -14.38
C ASP A 83 -10.31 1.00 -13.71
N SER A 84 -10.73 -0.16 -14.20
CA SER A 84 -11.80 -0.94 -13.61
C SER A 84 -11.36 -1.70 -12.35
N LEU A 85 -10.10 -2.11 -12.31
CA LEU A 85 -9.51 -2.80 -11.15
C LEU A 85 -9.07 -1.83 -10.06
N ASN A 86 -8.47 -0.70 -10.45
CA ASN A 86 -8.00 0.31 -9.49
C ASN A 86 -9.07 1.34 -9.10
N LEU A 87 -10.29 1.23 -9.66
CA LEU A 87 -11.45 2.08 -9.39
C LEU A 87 -11.30 3.54 -9.81
N SER A 88 -10.32 3.88 -10.66
CA SER A 88 -10.08 5.24 -11.14
C SER A 88 -11.27 5.84 -11.90
N TYR A 89 -12.13 4.99 -12.48
CA TYR A 89 -13.36 5.44 -13.15
C TYR A 89 -14.38 6.09 -12.20
N ILE A 90 -14.27 5.85 -10.88
CA ILE A 90 -15.19 6.42 -9.87
C ILE A 90 -14.87 7.89 -9.61
N MET A 91 -13.59 8.24 -9.59
CA MET A 91 -13.08 9.59 -9.35
C MET A 91 -12.00 9.94 -10.39
N PRO A 92 -12.41 10.21 -11.65
CA PRO A 92 -11.48 10.38 -12.75
C PRO A 92 -10.54 11.57 -12.60
N GLU A 93 -10.87 12.54 -11.76
CA GLU A 93 -10.00 13.69 -11.44
C GLU A 93 -8.71 13.29 -10.70
N PHE A 94 -8.66 12.12 -10.07
CA PHE A 94 -7.46 11.56 -9.45
C PHE A 94 -6.82 10.46 -10.29
N SER A 95 -7.40 10.12 -11.46
CA SER A 95 -6.86 9.12 -12.36
C SER A 95 -5.59 9.63 -13.05
N PHE A 96 -4.71 8.71 -13.37
CA PHE A 96 -3.50 8.99 -14.15
C PHE A 96 -3.12 7.76 -14.99
N PRO A 97 -2.52 7.96 -16.19
CA PRO A 97 -1.99 6.85 -16.96
C PRO A 97 -0.74 6.30 -16.27
N PHE A 98 -0.76 5.02 -15.92
CA PHE A 98 0.40 4.38 -15.31
C PHE A 98 1.49 4.10 -16.35
N THR A 99 2.60 4.80 -16.28
CA THR A 99 3.71 4.73 -17.25
C THR A 99 5.03 4.22 -16.64
N TYR A 100 5.00 3.75 -15.39
CA TYR A 100 6.19 3.41 -14.59
C TYR A 100 6.51 1.91 -14.57
N ASN A 101 6.13 1.15 -15.60
CA ASN A 101 6.32 -0.32 -15.65
C ASN A 101 7.77 -0.75 -15.41
N SER A 102 8.76 0.01 -15.91
CA SER A 102 10.19 -0.28 -15.70
C SER A 102 10.66 -0.09 -14.25
N ASN A 103 9.86 0.58 -13.42
CA ASN A 103 10.13 0.78 -12.01
C ASN A 103 9.48 -0.29 -11.13
N VAL A 104 8.52 -1.05 -11.66
CA VAL A 104 7.82 -2.10 -10.89
C VAL A 104 8.73 -3.29 -10.66
N VAL A 105 8.71 -3.78 -9.44
CA VAL A 105 9.33 -5.03 -8.99
C VAL A 105 8.23 -5.90 -8.41
N GLU A 106 7.86 -6.93 -9.13
CA GLU A 106 6.85 -7.88 -8.66
C GLU A 106 7.44 -8.77 -7.57
N LEU A 107 6.74 -8.79 -6.42
CA LEU A 107 7.06 -9.65 -5.29
C LEU A 107 6.05 -10.80 -5.21
N THR A 108 6.51 -11.92 -4.68
CA THR A 108 5.65 -13.05 -4.29
C THR A 108 5.49 -13.09 -2.78
N GLU A 109 4.50 -13.83 -2.26
CA GLU A 109 4.37 -14.03 -0.82
C GLU A 109 5.66 -14.62 -0.21
N GLY A 110 6.13 -14.02 0.89
CA GLY A 110 7.34 -14.45 1.57
C GLY A 110 8.27 -13.30 1.98
N ILE A 111 9.50 -13.66 2.34
CA ILE A 111 10.51 -12.74 2.88
C ILE A 111 11.44 -12.29 1.75
N HIS A 112 11.62 -10.97 1.64
CA HIS A 112 12.49 -10.33 0.66
C HIS A 112 13.51 -9.45 1.35
N LYS A 113 14.76 -9.49 0.86
CA LYS A 113 15.78 -8.51 1.23
C LYS A 113 15.82 -7.45 0.14
N ILE A 114 15.50 -6.22 0.51
CA ILE A 114 15.47 -5.06 -0.40
C ILE A 114 16.43 -4.03 0.16
N ASP A 115 17.52 -3.79 -0.54
CA ASP A 115 18.64 -2.97 -0.06
C ASP A 115 19.08 -3.40 1.36
N ASP A 116 18.83 -2.55 2.34
CA ASP A 116 19.19 -2.72 3.76
C ASP A 116 18.01 -3.14 4.66
N ILE A 117 16.82 -3.36 4.10
CA ILE A 117 15.63 -3.78 4.86
C ILE A 117 15.20 -5.21 4.52
N ILE A 118 14.55 -5.84 5.51
CA ILE A 118 13.83 -7.10 5.32
C ILE A 118 12.34 -6.80 5.30
N VAL A 119 11.68 -7.26 4.26
CA VAL A 119 10.24 -7.08 4.05
C VAL A 119 9.61 -8.45 3.89
N GLU A 120 8.58 -8.74 4.67
CA GLU A 120 7.76 -9.93 4.48
C GLU A 120 6.43 -9.52 3.85
N MET A 121 6.16 -10.05 2.67
CA MET A 121 4.89 -9.84 1.96
C MET A 121 3.93 -10.98 2.26
N ILE A 122 2.69 -10.65 2.57
CA ILE A 122 1.62 -11.57 2.95
C ILE A 122 0.42 -11.31 2.04
N ILE A 123 0.01 -12.29 1.25
CA ILE A 123 -1.23 -12.19 0.46
C ILE A 123 -2.43 -12.24 1.41
N CYS A 124 -3.33 -11.25 1.28
CA CYS A 124 -4.50 -11.07 2.14
C CYS A 124 -5.71 -10.57 1.35
N ASN A 125 -6.06 -11.30 0.30
CA ASN A 125 -7.19 -10.98 -0.58
C ASN A 125 -8.52 -10.94 0.18
N GLY A 126 -9.47 -10.19 -0.38
CA GLY A 126 -10.84 -10.14 0.17
C GLY A 126 -11.46 -8.77 0.07
N HIS A 127 -10.80 -7.69 0.47
CA HIS A 127 -11.22 -6.32 0.14
C HIS A 127 -11.18 -6.12 -1.38
N SER A 128 -10.08 -6.53 -2.00
CA SER A 128 -9.92 -6.74 -3.44
C SER A 128 -9.15 -8.04 -3.68
N ASN A 129 -9.01 -8.44 -4.94
CA ASN A 129 -8.31 -9.68 -5.32
C ASN A 129 -6.80 -9.52 -5.45
N ASP A 130 -6.26 -8.35 -5.14
CA ASP A 130 -4.85 -8.00 -5.25
C ASP A 130 -4.23 -7.52 -3.92
N CYS A 131 -4.97 -7.70 -2.79
CA CYS A 131 -4.51 -7.23 -1.49
C CYS A 131 -3.30 -8.02 -0.98
N GLN A 132 -2.30 -7.28 -0.54
CA GLN A 132 -1.19 -7.77 0.25
C GLN A 132 -0.89 -6.85 1.44
N SER A 133 -0.33 -7.44 2.49
CA SER A 133 0.19 -6.73 3.66
C SER A 133 1.70 -6.87 3.70
N TYR A 134 2.36 -5.93 4.36
CA TYR A 134 3.81 -5.95 4.52
C TYR A 134 4.20 -5.92 6.00
N ILE A 135 5.16 -6.76 6.39
CA ILE A 135 5.84 -6.62 7.67
C ILE A 135 7.22 -6.04 7.40
N ILE A 136 7.48 -4.88 8.02
CA ILE A 136 8.77 -4.20 8.01
C ILE A 136 9.12 -3.91 9.47
N GLU A 137 10.19 -4.52 9.96
CA GLU A 137 10.54 -4.53 11.40
C GLU A 137 9.39 -5.06 12.27
N ASP A 138 8.91 -4.27 13.24
CA ASP A 138 7.80 -4.59 14.13
C ASP A 138 6.45 -3.99 13.66
N ASN A 139 6.36 -3.54 12.40
CA ASN A 139 5.15 -2.93 11.86
C ASN A 139 4.51 -3.84 10.80
N LEU A 140 3.20 -4.05 10.93
CA LEU A 140 2.34 -4.75 9.98
C LEU A 140 1.44 -3.75 9.27
N PHE A 141 1.75 -3.46 8.02
CA PHE A 141 0.98 -2.59 7.14
C PHE A 141 -0.12 -3.41 6.47
N THR A 142 -1.35 -3.24 6.92
CA THR A 142 -2.47 -4.11 6.54
C THR A 142 -3.23 -3.63 5.31
N GLY A 143 -3.01 -2.38 4.87
CA GLY A 143 -3.88 -1.78 3.88
C GLY A 143 -5.35 -1.88 4.32
N ASP A 144 -6.21 -2.20 3.38
CA ASP A 144 -7.65 -2.37 3.60
C ASP A 144 -8.08 -3.80 3.93
N ALA A 145 -7.12 -4.74 3.97
CA ALA A 145 -7.41 -6.10 4.39
C ALA A 145 -7.75 -6.23 5.87
N TYR A 146 -7.27 -5.29 6.71
CA TYR A 146 -7.68 -5.15 8.09
C TYR A 146 -7.55 -3.71 8.58
N ILE A 147 -8.67 -3.14 9.06
CA ILE A 147 -8.75 -1.84 9.70
C ILE A 147 -9.37 -2.06 11.09
N PRO A 148 -8.65 -1.77 12.20
CA PRO A 148 -9.16 -2.01 13.54
C PRO A 148 -10.55 -1.37 13.76
N PHE A 149 -11.44 -2.07 14.46
CA PHE A 149 -12.82 -1.65 14.78
C PHE A 149 -13.72 -1.39 13.57
N THR A 150 -13.26 -1.65 12.36
CA THR A 150 -14.01 -1.45 11.12
C THR A 150 -14.15 -2.77 10.39
N LYS A 151 -15.36 -3.08 9.91
CA LYS A 151 -15.56 -4.25 9.06
C LYS A 151 -14.98 -3.99 7.69
N VAL A 152 -14.18 -4.92 7.18
CA VAL A 152 -13.62 -4.85 5.82
C VAL A 152 -14.73 -4.64 4.79
N PHE A 153 -14.57 -3.63 3.94
CA PHE A 153 -15.50 -3.35 2.86
C PHE A 153 -15.33 -4.39 1.74
N THR A 154 -16.43 -5.08 1.39
CA THR A 154 -16.41 -6.19 0.43
C THR A 154 -17.56 -6.08 -0.58
N LYS A 155 -17.78 -4.87 -1.14
CA LYS A 155 -18.82 -4.62 -2.13
C LYS A 155 -18.28 -4.23 -3.51
N TRP A 156 -16.97 -4.20 -3.69
CA TRP A 156 -16.36 -3.99 -4.99
C TRP A 156 -16.49 -5.25 -5.85
N PRO A 157 -16.48 -5.15 -7.19
CA PRO A 157 -16.57 -6.32 -8.08
C PRO A 157 -15.47 -7.36 -7.83
N THR A 158 -14.28 -6.93 -7.37
CA THR A 158 -13.13 -7.79 -7.08
C THR A 158 -13.09 -8.30 -5.64
N SER A 159 -14.07 -7.92 -4.80
CA SER A 159 -14.11 -8.32 -3.38
C SER A 159 -14.59 -9.75 -3.20
N ASN A 160 -14.11 -10.39 -2.11
CA ASN A 160 -14.58 -11.69 -1.64
C ASN A 160 -14.72 -11.68 -0.12
N LYS A 161 -15.96 -11.78 0.35
CA LYS A 161 -16.28 -11.69 1.79
C LYS A 161 -15.70 -12.83 2.61
N ILE A 162 -15.59 -14.04 2.05
CA ILE A 162 -15.01 -15.20 2.76
C ILE A 162 -13.51 -14.97 2.93
N LEU A 163 -12.81 -14.66 1.84
CA LEU A 163 -11.38 -14.37 1.88
C LEU A 163 -11.05 -13.17 2.78
N ALA A 164 -11.93 -12.16 2.84
CA ALA A 164 -11.72 -11.02 3.74
C ALA A 164 -11.70 -11.42 5.21
N VAL A 165 -12.59 -12.32 5.62
CA VAL A 165 -12.62 -12.85 7.00
C VAL A 165 -11.37 -13.71 7.30
N GLU A 166 -10.98 -14.57 6.36
CA GLU A 166 -9.78 -15.40 6.49
C GLU A 166 -8.51 -14.54 6.58
N SER A 167 -8.40 -13.52 5.74
CA SER A 167 -7.28 -12.57 5.73
C SER A 167 -7.20 -11.76 7.04
N GLU A 168 -8.32 -11.25 7.52
CA GLU A 168 -8.40 -10.56 8.81
C GLU A 168 -7.90 -11.46 9.95
N GLN A 169 -8.37 -12.71 10.02
CA GLN A 169 -7.95 -13.67 11.03
C GLN A 169 -6.45 -13.99 10.93
N LYS A 170 -5.93 -14.19 9.71
CA LYS A 170 -4.50 -14.41 9.43
C LYS A 170 -3.65 -13.24 9.95
N LEU A 171 -4.04 -12.01 9.61
CA LEU A 171 -3.30 -10.80 10.00
C LEU A 171 -3.34 -10.56 11.51
N LEU A 172 -4.50 -10.75 12.16
CA LEU A 172 -4.64 -10.64 13.61
C LEU A 172 -3.81 -11.70 14.36
N HIS A 173 -3.81 -12.94 13.88
CA HIS A 173 -2.99 -14.01 14.45
C HIS A 173 -1.50 -13.67 14.38
N LEU A 174 -1.03 -13.20 13.21
CA LEU A 174 0.37 -12.78 13.04
C LEU A 174 0.71 -11.60 13.95
N ALA A 175 -0.14 -10.57 14.00
CA ALA A 175 0.09 -9.39 14.82
C ALA A 175 0.22 -9.76 16.31
N ASN A 176 -0.67 -10.62 16.83
CA ASN A 176 -0.66 -11.04 18.22
C ASN A 176 0.57 -11.90 18.56
N ASN A 177 0.86 -12.91 17.74
CA ASN A 177 1.96 -13.85 18.01
C ASN A 177 3.33 -13.19 17.93
N ARG A 178 3.50 -12.25 16.99
CA ARG A 178 4.77 -11.56 16.75
C ARG A 178 4.83 -10.17 17.39
N LYS A 179 3.77 -9.76 18.13
CA LYS A 179 3.65 -8.45 18.79
C LYS A 179 3.86 -7.28 17.82
N LEU A 180 3.28 -7.38 16.63
CA LEU A 180 3.42 -6.37 15.58
C LEU A 180 2.49 -5.18 15.83
N LYS A 181 2.95 -4.00 15.47
CA LYS A 181 2.16 -2.76 15.45
C LYS A 181 1.36 -2.68 14.17
N ILE A 182 0.03 -2.70 14.27
CA ILE A 182 -0.85 -2.62 13.10
C ILE A 182 -0.86 -1.20 12.52
N ARG A 183 -0.71 -1.11 11.19
CA ARG A 183 -0.70 0.12 10.38
C ARG A 183 -1.75 -0.02 9.28
N PRO A 184 -3.00 0.40 9.53
CA PRO A 184 -4.10 0.19 8.58
C PRO A 184 -4.07 1.17 7.41
N GLY A 185 -4.80 0.83 6.33
CA GLY A 185 -4.89 1.65 5.12
C GLY A 185 -5.75 2.90 5.26
N HIS A 186 -6.58 3.00 6.30
CA HIS A 186 -7.42 4.17 6.57
C HIS A 186 -7.27 4.70 7.99
N TRP A 187 -7.39 6.03 8.11
CA TRP A 187 -7.41 6.71 9.39
C TRP A 187 -8.74 6.45 10.11
N GLN A 188 -8.66 6.24 11.43
CA GLN A 188 -9.82 6.09 12.32
C GLN A 188 -10.17 7.40 13.00
#